data_518deac9520c24005467a1d1e4b22d18
#
_entry.id   518deac9520c24005467a1d1e4b22d18
#
_cell.length_a   1.000
_cell.length_b   1.000
_cell.length_c   1.000
_cell.angle_alpha   90.00
_cell.angle_beta   90.00
_cell.angle_gamma   90.00
#
_symmetry.space_group_name_H-M   'P 1'
#
loop_
_entity.id
_entity.type
_entity.pdbx_description
1 polymer ?
#
loop_
_entity_poly.entity_id
_entity_poly.type
_entity_poly.pdbx_seq_one_letter_code
_entity_poly.pdbx_strand_id
1 'polypeptide(L)'
;MKQLIHKLLLKSMLAVSLCGMISYAAATKIEVYKSPKCKCCAKWVDHMRANGFTVETKNIGNKEARKRAGIRPSLGSCHTSLVEGYAIEGHVPANDIKKLLKERPSAIGLAAPGMPKGSPGMESSRPNPYNVLLINKEGSVSVYNRHLPSDKNKSVMRLK
;
A
#
# COMPACT_ATOMS: atom_id res chain seq x y z
N MET A 1 5.85 14.29 60.67
CA MET A 1 6.13 12.99 59.99
C MET A 1 5.00 12.49 59.10
N LYS A 2 3.76 12.36 59.57
CA LYS A 2 2.62 11.83 58.74
C LYS A 2 2.32 12.60 57.44
N GLN A 3 2.43 13.94 57.44
CA GLN A 3 2.18 14.75 56.23
C GLN A 3 3.25 14.63 55.17
N LEU A 4 4.49 14.32 55.54
CA LEU A 4 5.60 14.16 54.59
C LEU A 4 5.46 12.84 53.84
N ILE A 5 5.05 11.79 54.54
CA ILE A 5 4.82 10.45 53.96
C ILE A 5 3.65 10.49 52.97
N HIS A 6 2.55 11.21 53.26
CA HIS A 6 1.41 11.36 52.35
C HIS A 6 1.77 12.10 51.05
N LYS A 7 2.61 13.14 51.13
CA LYS A 7 3.08 13.85 49.93
C LYS A 7 4.03 13.04 49.07
N LEU A 8 4.84 12.17 49.68
CA LEU A 8 5.72 11.24 48.92
C LEU A 8 4.92 10.13 48.22
N LEU A 9 3.90 9.57 48.90
CA LEU A 9 3.06 8.51 48.31
C LEU A 9 2.19 9.05 47.18
N LEU A 10 1.66 10.31 47.29
CA LEU A 10 0.90 10.93 46.18
C LEU A 10 1.78 11.19 44.93
N LYS A 11 3.04 11.58 45.11
CA LYS A 11 3.97 11.83 44.02
C LYS A 11 4.41 10.54 43.31
N SER A 12 4.55 9.44 44.04
CA SER A 12 4.89 8.14 43.46
C SER A 12 3.73 7.52 42.68
N MET A 13 2.48 7.75 43.07
CA MET A 13 1.31 7.27 42.31
C MET A 13 1.08 8.03 40.99
N LEU A 14 1.48 9.30 40.91
CA LEU A 14 1.34 10.09 39.68
C LEU A 14 2.39 9.73 38.63
N ALA A 15 3.57 9.21 39.03
CA ALA A 15 4.64 8.82 38.13
C ALA A 15 4.40 7.47 37.43
N VAL A 16 3.57 6.60 38.00
CA VAL A 16 3.27 5.26 37.41
C VAL A 16 2.18 5.32 36.32
N SER A 17 1.39 6.38 36.27
CA SER A 17 0.28 6.51 35.31
C SER A 17 0.72 6.96 33.89
N LEU A 18 1.98 7.35 33.69
CA LEU A 18 2.48 7.86 32.39
C LEU A 18 3.25 6.81 31.58
N CYS A 19 3.37 5.60 32.10
CA CYS A 19 4.10 4.53 31.42
C CYS A 19 3.11 3.53 30.82
N GLY A 20 2.74 3.69 29.50
CA GLY A 20 2.21 2.55 28.81
C GLY A 20 0.95 2.67 27.98
N MET A 21 0.84 3.68 27.13
CA MET A 21 0.04 3.50 25.91
C MET A 21 0.98 3.40 24.70
N ILE A 22 1.80 2.36 24.64
CA ILE A 22 2.38 1.93 23.38
C ILE A 22 1.24 1.29 22.61
N SER A 23 0.49 2.10 21.82
CA SER A 23 -0.42 1.57 20.83
C SER A 23 0.42 0.82 19.80
N TYR A 24 0.47 -0.50 19.91
CA TYR A 24 0.89 -1.35 18.80
C TYR A 24 -0.13 -1.14 17.68
N ALA A 25 0.19 -0.27 16.73
CA ALA A 25 -0.59 -0.18 15.51
C ALA A 25 -0.49 -1.56 14.83
N ALA A 26 -1.59 -2.31 14.84
CA ALA A 26 -1.65 -3.59 14.13
C ALA A 26 -1.33 -3.35 12.66
N ALA A 27 -0.45 -4.17 12.09
CA ALA A 27 -0.07 -4.05 10.69
C ALA A 27 -1.31 -4.18 9.80
N THR A 28 -1.52 -3.20 8.90
CA THR A 28 -2.68 -3.18 8.01
C THR A 28 -2.69 -4.43 7.13
N LYS A 29 -3.81 -5.16 7.18
CA LYS A 29 -4.01 -6.39 6.38
C LYS A 29 -4.44 -6.04 4.96
N ILE A 30 -3.76 -6.65 3.97
CA ILE A 30 -4.13 -6.58 2.56
C ILE A 30 -4.38 -7.99 2.01
N GLU A 31 -5.51 -8.19 1.36
CA GLU A 31 -5.89 -9.45 0.72
C GLU A 31 -5.61 -9.36 -0.78
N VAL A 32 -4.84 -10.31 -1.35
CA VAL A 32 -4.34 -10.25 -2.73
C VAL A 32 -4.85 -11.42 -3.55
N TYR A 33 -5.66 -11.14 -4.56
CA TYR A 33 -6.17 -12.10 -5.54
C TYR A 33 -5.25 -12.13 -6.76
N LYS A 34 -4.59 -13.25 -7.01
CA LYS A 34 -3.62 -13.41 -8.10
C LYS A 34 -3.61 -14.83 -8.66
N SER A 35 -3.05 -15.01 -9.85
CA SER A 35 -2.73 -16.35 -10.35
C SER A 35 -1.60 -16.99 -9.51
N PRO A 36 -1.66 -18.31 -9.22
CA PRO A 36 -0.58 -18.99 -8.51
C PRO A 36 0.77 -18.90 -9.26
N LYS A 37 0.73 -18.82 -10.59
CA LYS A 37 1.92 -18.75 -11.45
C LYS A 37 2.46 -17.33 -11.68
N CYS A 38 1.81 -16.29 -11.14
CA CYS A 38 2.21 -14.89 -11.35
C CYS A 38 3.44 -14.52 -10.52
N LYS A 39 4.63 -14.56 -11.13
CA LYS A 39 5.91 -14.25 -10.47
C LYS A 39 6.02 -12.75 -10.08
N CYS A 40 5.60 -11.84 -10.96
CA CYS A 40 5.64 -10.41 -10.67
C CYS A 40 4.68 -10.03 -9.53
N CYS A 41 3.51 -10.70 -9.45
CA CYS A 41 2.60 -10.50 -8.33
C CYS A 41 3.21 -10.97 -7.00
N ALA A 42 4.00 -12.07 -7.00
CA ALA A 42 4.71 -12.52 -5.80
C ALA A 42 5.71 -11.47 -5.32
N LYS A 43 6.52 -10.90 -6.21
CA LYS A 43 7.43 -9.81 -5.89
C LYS A 43 6.70 -8.56 -5.34
N TRP A 44 5.51 -8.23 -5.89
CA TRP A 44 4.71 -7.15 -5.36
C TRP A 44 4.21 -7.45 -3.93
N VAL A 45 3.81 -8.69 -3.66
CA VAL A 45 3.46 -9.14 -2.30
C VAL A 45 4.63 -8.95 -1.34
N ASP A 46 5.85 -9.30 -1.75
CA ASP A 46 7.05 -9.11 -0.94
C ASP A 46 7.34 -7.62 -0.72
N HIS A 47 7.12 -6.77 -1.73
CA HIS A 47 7.18 -5.32 -1.58
C HIS A 47 6.16 -4.81 -0.53
N MET A 48 4.92 -5.32 -0.51
CA MET A 48 3.93 -4.93 0.51
C MET A 48 4.39 -5.34 1.91
N ARG A 49 4.87 -6.58 2.08
CA ARG A 49 5.40 -7.06 3.37
C ARG A 49 6.57 -6.23 3.86
N ALA A 50 7.54 -5.93 2.99
CA ALA A 50 8.69 -5.09 3.29
C ALA A 50 8.30 -3.65 3.69
N ASN A 51 7.08 -3.22 3.33
CA ASN A 51 6.52 -1.92 3.69
C ASN A 51 5.53 -1.95 4.86
N GLY A 52 5.48 -3.05 5.63
CA GLY A 52 4.74 -3.15 6.88
C GLY A 52 3.28 -3.59 6.73
N PHE A 53 2.87 -4.10 5.56
CA PHE A 53 1.56 -4.73 5.41
C PHE A 53 1.59 -6.21 5.79
N THR A 54 0.53 -6.68 6.46
CA THR A 54 0.25 -8.12 6.56
C THR A 54 -0.48 -8.57 5.31
N VAL A 55 0.09 -9.53 4.56
CA VAL A 55 -0.46 -9.93 3.26
C VAL A 55 -1.01 -11.34 3.29
N GLU A 56 -2.29 -11.49 2.98
CA GLU A 56 -2.97 -12.75 2.70
C GLU A 56 -3.14 -12.92 1.18
N THR A 57 -2.72 -14.06 0.63
CA THR A 57 -2.82 -14.32 -0.82
C THR A 57 -3.90 -15.35 -1.14
N LYS A 58 -4.75 -15.03 -2.12
CA LYS A 58 -5.76 -15.93 -2.71
C LYS A 58 -5.30 -16.29 -4.14
N ASN A 59 -4.77 -17.50 -4.31
CA ASN A 59 -4.21 -17.97 -5.57
C ASN A 59 -5.28 -18.54 -6.53
N ILE A 60 -6.35 -17.81 -6.75
CA ILE A 60 -7.51 -18.21 -7.57
C ILE A 60 -7.74 -17.29 -8.79
N GLY A 61 -6.74 -16.46 -9.13
CA GLY A 61 -6.90 -15.40 -10.13
C GLY A 61 -7.60 -14.17 -9.55
N ASN A 62 -7.69 -13.11 -10.34
CA ASN A 62 -8.22 -11.82 -9.88
C ASN A 62 -9.46 -11.33 -10.64
N LYS A 63 -9.93 -12.07 -11.65
CA LYS A 63 -11.05 -11.63 -12.51
C LYS A 63 -12.32 -11.32 -11.70
N GLU A 64 -12.70 -12.23 -10.81
CA GLU A 64 -13.89 -12.08 -9.98
C GLU A 64 -13.72 -11.00 -8.90
N ALA A 65 -12.55 -10.89 -8.29
CA ALA A 65 -12.25 -9.83 -7.32
C ALA A 65 -12.33 -8.45 -7.98
N ARG A 66 -11.75 -8.29 -9.17
CA ARG A 66 -11.82 -7.05 -9.98
C ARG A 66 -13.26 -6.68 -10.31
N LYS A 67 -14.05 -7.65 -10.79
CA LYS A 67 -15.46 -7.44 -11.13
C LYS A 67 -16.28 -7.00 -9.91
N ARG A 68 -16.15 -7.70 -8.77
CA ARG A 68 -16.85 -7.34 -7.52
C ARG A 68 -16.44 -5.96 -6.99
N ALA A 69 -15.19 -5.57 -7.19
CA ALA A 69 -14.70 -4.25 -6.81
C ALA A 69 -15.16 -3.12 -7.75
N GLY A 70 -15.89 -3.43 -8.84
CA GLY A 70 -16.34 -2.44 -9.80
C GLY A 70 -15.24 -1.85 -10.69
N ILE A 71 -14.09 -2.51 -10.78
CA ILE A 71 -12.96 -2.05 -11.61
C ILE A 71 -13.16 -2.51 -13.04
N ARG A 72 -13.30 -1.54 -13.95
CA ARG A 72 -13.51 -1.84 -15.38
C ARG A 72 -12.28 -2.50 -16.02
N PRO A 73 -12.47 -3.37 -17.03
CA PRO A 73 -11.39 -4.14 -17.68
C PRO A 73 -10.22 -3.29 -18.21
N SER A 74 -10.50 -2.07 -18.69
CA SER A 74 -9.47 -1.15 -19.20
C SER A 74 -8.45 -0.68 -18.15
N LEU A 75 -8.78 -0.80 -16.86
CA LEU A 75 -7.87 -0.52 -15.74
C LEU A 75 -7.17 -1.77 -15.23
N GLY A 76 -7.41 -2.92 -15.84
CA GLY A 76 -6.99 -4.22 -15.37
C GLY A 76 -5.48 -4.43 -15.36
N SER A 77 -5.04 -5.25 -14.40
CA SER A 77 -3.67 -5.73 -14.25
C SER A 77 -3.65 -7.21 -13.83
N CYS A 78 -2.51 -7.72 -13.38
CA CYS A 78 -2.32 -9.14 -13.09
C CYS A 78 -2.78 -9.58 -11.70
N HIS A 79 -3.13 -8.66 -10.80
CA HIS A 79 -3.71 -8.94 -9.49
C HIS A 79 -4.62 -7.81 -9.05
N THR A 80 -5.56 -8.13 -8.16
CA THR A 80 -6.45 -7.20 -7.48
C THR A 80 -6.32 -7.43 -5.99
N SER A 81 -6.20 -6.36 -5.20
CA SER A 81 -6.08 -6.46 -3.75
C SER A 81 -7.15 -5.65 -3.06
N LEU A 82 -7.52 -6.08 -1.84
CA LEU A 82 -8.48 -5.37 -1.00
C LEU A 82 -7.79 -4.96 0.30
N VAL A 83 -7.94 -3.70 0.68
CA VAL A 83 -7.37 -3.14 1.90
C VAL A 83 -8.30 -2.08 2.48
N GLU A 84 -8.77 -2.30 3.70
CA GLU A 84 -9.62 -1.35 4.44
C GLU A 84 -10.76 -0.74 3.61
N GLY A 85 -11.43 -1.56 2.80
CA GLY A 85 -12.55 -1.15 1.95
C GLY A 85 -12.16 -0.59 0.58
N TYR A 86 -10.88 -0.37 0.31
CA TYR A 86 -10.38 0.01 -1.01
C TYR A 86 -9.94 -1.18 -1.85
N ALA A 87 -10.10 -1.06 -3.16
CA ALA A 87 -9.55 -1.99 -4.13
C ALA A 87 -8.27 -1.41 -4.76
N ILE A 88 -7.24 -2.24 -4.84
CA ILE A 88 -5.95 -1.89 -5.43
C ILE A 88 -5.71 -2.81 -6.63
N GLU A 89 -5.64 -2.24 -7.80
CA GLU A 89 -5.43 -2.99 -9.05
C GLU A 89 -4.00 -2.87 -9.54
N GLY A 90 -3.31 -4.01 -9.61
CA GLY A 90 -1.96 -4.11 -10.15
C GLY A 90 -0.86 -3.53 -9.24
N HIS A 91 0.23 -3.15 -9.87
CA HIS A 91 1.52 -2.87 -9.22
C HIS A 91 1.61 -1.46 -8.59
N VAL A 92 0.58 -1.07 -7.81
CA VAL A 92 0.55 0.20 -7.07
C VAL A 92 1.61 0.17 -5.97
N PRO A 93 2.46 1.20 -5.85
CA PRO A 93 3.46 1.30 -4.78
C PRO A 93 2.86 1.36 -3.38
N ALA A 94 3.52 0.76 -2.40
CA ALA A 94 3.08 0.76 -1.01
C ALA A 94 2.86 2.16 -0.43
N ASN A 95 3.68 3.14 -0.82
CA ASN A 95 3.55 4.53 -0.36
C ASN A 95 2.26 5.19 -0.87
N ASP A 96 1.81 4.87 -2.09
CA ASP A 96 0.54 5.37 -2.62
C ASP A 96 -0.64 4.75 -1.88
N ILE A 97 -0.55 3.46 -1.54
CA ILE A 97 -1.57 2.79 -0.71
C ILE A 97 -1.61 3.39 0.69
N LYS A 98 -0.46 3.62 1.34
CA LYS A 98 -0.40 4.28 2.66
C LYS A 98 -1.00 5.68 2.61
N LYS A 99 -0.71 6.45 1.55
CA LYS A 99 -1.29 7.77 1.32
C LYS A 99 -2.81 7.68 1.17
N LEU A 100 -3.34 6.76 0.37
CA LEU A 100 -4.76 6.51 0.21
C LEU A 100 -5.45 6.20 1.56
N LEU A 101 -4.85 5.30 2.35
CA LEU A 101 -5.38 4.90 3.66
C LEU A 101 -5.37 6.04 4.68
N LYS A 102 -4.44 6.98 4.55
CA LYS A 102 -4.38 8.19 5.38
C LYS A 102 -5.41 9.24 4.94
N GLU A 103 -5.54 9.48 3.65
CA GLU A 103 -6.41 10.51 3.07
C GLU A 103 -7.90 10.12 3.07
N ARG A 104 -8.19 8.82 2.99
CA ARG A 104 -9.55 8.27 3.01
C ARG A 104 -10.52 8.90 2.00
N PRO A 105 -10.14 9.12 0.73
CA PRO A 105 -11.04 9.72 -0.25
C PRO A 105 -12.26 8.82 -0.50
N SER A 106 -13.39 9.43 -0.91
CA SER A 106 -14.57 8.68 -1.35
C SER A 106 -14.32 8.09 -2.75
N ALA A 107 -13.73 6.90 -2.81
CA ALA A 107 -13.30 6.25 -4.03
C ALA A 107 -13.47 4.72 -3.97
N ILE A 108 -13.41 4.06 -5.11
CA ILE A 108 -13.28 2.59 -5.20
C ILE A 108 -11.86 2.19 -4.76
N GLY A 109 -10.83 2.92 -5.19
CA GLY A 109 -9.45 2.61 -4.86
C GLY A 109 -8.44 3.15 -5.88
N LEU A 110 -7.32 2.44 -6.03
CA LEU A 110 -6.23 2.82 -6.93
C LEU A 110 -5.98 1.77 -8.01
N ALA A 111 -5.48 2.21 -9.17
CA ALA A 111 -5.01 1.32 -10.23
C ALA A 111 -3.64 1.78 -10.78
N ALA A 112 -2.77 0.81 -11.04
CA ALA A 112 -1.64 0.91 -11.96
C ALA A 112 -1.95 -0.01 -13.16
N PRO A 113 -2.65 0.47 -14.20
CA PRO A 113 -3.14 -0.36 -15.29
C PRO A 113 -2.02 -1.07 -16.05
N GLY A 114 -2.29 -2.28 -16.49
CA GLY A 114 -1.30 -3.11 -17.17
C GLY A 114 -0.19 -3.58 -16.21
N MET A 115 1.05 -3.57 -16.70
CA MET A 115 2.24 -3.99 -15.95
C MET A 115 3.40 -3.01 -16.24
N PRO A 116 3.36 -1.78 -15.70
CA PRO A 116 4.34 -0.76 -16.05
C PRO A 116 5.74 -1.15 -15.57
N LYS A 117 6.72 -1.11 -16.48
CA LYS A 117 8.13 -1.37 -16.18
C LYS A 117 8.64 -0.34 -15.17
N GLY A 118 9.25 -0.81 -14.08
CA GLY A 118 9.74 0.03 -13.00
C GLY A 118 8.77 0.18 -11.82
N SER A 119 7.52 -0.31 -11.92
CA SER A 119 6.65 -0.43 -10.75
C SER A 119 7.11 -1.58 -9.84
N PRO A 120 6.71 -1.60 -8.55
CA PRO A 120 7.10 -2.66 -7.61
C PRO A 120 6.73 -4.06 -8.13
N GLY A 121 7.68 -4.99 -8.16
CA GLY A 121 7.55 -6.33 -8.73
C GLY A 121 7.74 -6.38 -10.26
N MET A 122 7.90 -5.22 -10.91
CA MET A 122 8.18 -5.05 -12.33
C MET A 122 9.47 -4.25 -12.55
N GLU A 123 10.45 -4.46 -11.67
CA GLU A 123 11.76 -3.81 -11.71
C GLU A 123 12.41 -4.00 -13.09
N SER A 124 13.03 -2.95 -13.61
CA SER A 124 13.62 -2.92 -14.94
C SER A 124 14.84 -1.99 -14.98
N SER A 125 15.85 -2.34 -15.76
CA SER A 125 16.98 -1.45 -16.09
C SER A 125 16.55 -0.24 -16.93
N ARG A 126 15.39 -0.33 -17.60
CA ARG A 126 14.79 0.74 -18.40
C ARG A 126 13.35 0.96 -17.93
N PRO A 127 13.15 1.61 -16.75
CA PRO A 127 11.81 1.87 -16.25
C PRO A 127 11.11 2.91 -17.12
N ASN A 128 9.79 2.77 -17.25
CA ASN A 128 8.93 3.74 -17.93
C ASN A 128 8.27 4.65 -16.89
N PRO A 129 7.96 5.91 -17.23
CA PRO A 129 7.03 6.68 -16.43
C PRO A 129 5.65 6.02 -16.45
N TYR A 130 4.95 6.04 -15.31
CA TYR A 130 3.58 5.54 -15.21
C TYR A 130 2.78 6.35 -14.19
N ASN A 131 1.46 6.27 -14.33
CA ASN A 131 0.53 6.89 -13.40
C ASN A 131 -0.15 5.84 -12.52
N VAL A 132 -0.30 6.17 -11.25
CA VAL A 132 -1.29 5.55 -10.38
C VAL A 132 -2.56 6.38 -10.48
N LEU A 133 -3.68 5.74 -10.75
CA LEU A 133 -4.98 6.37 -10.96
C LEU A 133 -5.86 6.16 -9.73
N LEU A 134 -6.57 7.19 -9.30
CA LEU A 134 -7.70 7.08 -8.37
C LEU A 134 -8.94 6.70 -9.18
N ILE A 135 -9.66 5.68 -8.72
CA ILE A 135 -10.93 5.24 -9.30
C ILE A 135 -12.04 5.79 -8.42
N ASN A 136 -12.76 6.77 -8.90
CA ASN A 136 -13.90 7.37 -8.19
C ASN A 136 -15.09 6.39 -8.13
N LYS A 137 -16.03 6.60 -7.21
CA LYS A 137 -17.21 5.72 -7.03
C LYS A 137 -18.07 5.64 -8.28
N GLU A 138 -18.09 6.70 -9.08
CA GLU A 138 -18.84 6.77 -10.36
C GLU A 138 -18.09 6.08 -11.51
N GLY A 139 -16.90 5.48 -11.25
CA GLY A 139 -16.07 4.80 -12.24
C GLY A 139 -15.18 5.74 -13.09
N SER A 140 -15.26 7.06 -12.91
CA SER A 140 -14.32 8.00 -13.50
C SER A 140 -12.92 7.83 -12.86
N VAL A 141 -11.87 8.25 -13.56
CA VAL A 141 -10.49 8.17 -13.05
C VAL A 141 -9.79 9.50 -13.12
N SER A 142 -8.92 9.73 -12.14
CA SER A 142 -7.98 10.87 -12.11
C SER A 142 -6.58 10.39 -11.78
N VAL A 143 -5.55 11.17 -12.13
CA VAL A 143 -4.16 10.85 -11.76
C VAL A 143 -4.00 11.10 -10.26
N TYR A 144 -3.70 10.02 -9.50
CA TYR A 144 -3.42 10.09 -8.07
C TYR A 144 -1.96 10.40 -7.78
N ASN A 145 -1.06 9.73 -8.50
CA ASN A 145 0.37 9.95 -8.43
C ASN A 145 1.04 9.64 -9.77
N ARG A 146 2.12 10.37 -10.09
CA ARG A 146 2.94 10.13 -11.27
C ARG A 146 4.32 9.64 -10.85
N HIS A 147 4.70 8.46 -11.31
CA HIS A 147 6.00 7.86 -11.08
C HIS A 147 6.90 8.07 -12.29
N LEU A 148 7.98 8.81 -12.09
CA LEU A 148 9.00 9.05 -13.10
C LEU A 148 10.21 8.13 -12.82
N PRO A 149 10.94 7.68 -13.86
CA PRO A 149 12.21 7.02 -13.67
C PRO A 149 13.15 7.91 -12.85
N SER A 150 13.80 7.37 -11.82
CA SER A 150 14.78 8.14 -11.05
C SER A 150 15.97 8.50 -11.94
N ASP A 151 16.48 9.74 -11.85
CA ASP A 151 17.64 10.22 -12.63
C ASP A 151 18.94 9.46 -12.37
N LYS A 152 18.97 8.58 -11.35
CA LYS A 152 20.11 7.69 -11.10
C LYS A 152 20.48 6.79 -12.29
N ASN A 153 19.53 6.49 -13.19
CA ASN A 153 19.81 5.74 -14.43
C ASN A 153 20.26 6.61 -15.61
N LYS A 154 20.06 7.94 -15.56
CA LYS A 154 20.52 8.82 -16.63
C LYS A 154 22.04 9.05 -16.61
N SER A 155 22.66 9.02 -15.43
CA SER A 155 24.12 9.22 -15.29
C SER A 155 24.93 8.04 -15.86
N VAL A 156 24.41 6.81 -15.78
CA VAL A 156 25.10 5.61 -16.32
C VAL A 156 25.01 5.54 -17.86
N MET A 157 23.98 6.12 -18.48
CA MET A 157 23.84 6.14 -19.96
C MET A 157 24.70 7.23 -20.64
N ARG A 158 25.20 8.23 -19.92
CA ARG A 158 26.06 9.29 -20.48
C ARG A 158 27.56 8.93 -20.53
N LEU A 159 27.93 7.78 -19.96
CA LEU A 159 29.32 7.30 -19.87
C LEU A 159 29.62 6.09 -20.76
N LYS A 160 28.75 5.81 -21.77
CA LYS A 160 29.01 4.78 -22.79
C LYS A 160 29.02 5.39 -24.18
#